data_fdc809fcf2986ea538ce70ad6ccc193a
#
_entry.id   fdc809fcf2986ea538ce70ad6ccc193a
#
_cell.length_a   1.000
_cell.length_b   1.000
_cell.length_c   1.000
_cell.angle_alpha   90.00
_cell.angle_beta   90.00
_cell.angle_gamma   90.00
#
_symmetry.space_group_name_H-M   'P 1'
#
loop_
_entity.id
_entity.type
_entity.pdbx_description
1 polymer ?
#
loop_
_entity_poly.entity_id
_entity_poly.type
_entity_poly.pdbx_seq_one_letter_code
_entity_poly.pdbx_strand_id
1 'polypeptide(L)'
;FYSINNMYGISTPIKSVINIDYNYQRASAYGVPGHFIEDGNDLLAVYNKFEEVVQYVRDGNGPVLVEAITYRWLGHSTSDPGKYRTKEEVDEWKKKDPIERFKGYLIENKIATASEIEAVEKASEDAVEESVKFALSSPEPTLESAFEDIFAD
;
A
#
# COMPACT_ATOMS: atom_id res chain seq x y z
N PHE A 1 9.45 -4.86 9.22
CA PHE A 1 8.08 -5.30 8.91
C PHE A 1 7.20 -4.08 8.66
N TYR A 2 6.33 -4.14 7.64
CA TYR A 2 5.44 -3.04 7.32
C TYR A 2 3.99 -3.53 7.30
N SER A 3 3.15 -2.89 8.12
CA SER A 3 1.71 -3.13 8.19
C SER A 3 0.96 -2.00 7.49
N ILE A 4 0.40 -2.28 6.33
CA ILE A 4 -0.52 -1.37 5.63
C ILE A 4 -1.91 -1.61 6.22
N ASN A 5 -2.29 -0.78 7.20
CA ASN A 5 -3.59 -0.90 7.86
C ASN A 5 -4.65 -0.16 7.03
N ASN A 6 -5.36 -0.91 6.20
CA ASN A 6 -6.44 -0.37 5.36
C ASN A 6 -7.82 -0.43 6.04
N MET A 7 -7.86 -0.57 7.37
CA MET A 7 -9.02 -0.56 8.26
C MET A 7 -9.91 -1.82 8.21
N TYR A 8 -9.71 -2.73 7.25
CA TYR A 8 -10.57 -3.90 7.07
C TYR A 8 -9.79 -5.19 6.79
N GLY A 9 -10.16 -6.27 7.46
CA GLY A 9 -9.81 -7.65 7.10
C GLY A 9 -11.00 -8.28 6.36
N ILE A 10 -10.94 -8.37 5.02
CA ILE A 10 -12.08 -8.70 4.16
C ILE A 10 -13.23 -7.71 4.42
N SER A 11 -14.30 -8.12 5.08
CA SER A 11 -15.45 -7.30 5.47
C SER A 11 -15.45 -6.87 6.94
N THR A 12 -14.48 -7.35 7.73
CA THR A 12 -14.45 -7.14 9.18
C THR A 12 -13.64 -5.88 9.51
N PRO A 13 -14.23 -4.87 10.16
CA PRO A 13 -13.50 -3.69 10.63
C PRO A 13 -12.43 -4.09 11.65
N ILE A 14 -11.24 -3.50 11.56
CA ILE A 14 -10.13 -3.81 12.48
C ILE A 14 -10.52 -3.61 13.95
N LYS A 15 -11.30 -2.59 14.27
CA LYS A 15 -11.79 -2.27 15.61
C LYS A 15 -12.66 -3.37 16.23
N SER A 16 -13.20 -4.30 15.42
CA SER A 16 -14.00 -5.42 15.90
C SER A 16 -13.17 -6.61 16.34
N VAL A 17 -11.89 -6.68 15.96
CA VAL A 17 -11.04 -7.87 16.15
C VAL A 17 -9.79 -7.64 16.98
N ILE A 18 -9.42 -6.37 17.21
CA ILE A 18 -8.29 -6.04 18.10
C ILE A 18 -8.73 -5.10 19.22
N ASN A 19 -8.13 -5.27 20.39
CA ASN A 19 -8.39 -4.46 21.58
C ASN A 19 -7.25 -3.47 21.91
N ILE A 20 -6.39 -3.22 20.95
CA ILE A 20 -5.38 -2.17 20.96
C ILE A 20 -5.73 -1.15 19.90
N ASP A 21 -5.29 0.09 20.06
CA ASP A 21 -5.65 1.14 19.10
C ASP A 21 -5.00 0.90 17.73
N TYR A 22 -3.74 0.44 17.73
CA TYR A 22 -2.96 0.25 16.50
C TYR A 22 -2.03 -0.98 16.61
N ASN A 23 -1.80 -1.65 15.47
CA ASN A 23 -1.00 -2.87 15.40
C ASN A 23 0.48 -2.66 15.75
N TYR A 24 1.05 -1.47 15.47
CA TYR A 24 2.45 -1.20 15.80
C TYR A 24 2.76 -1.37 17.30
N GLN A 25 1.76 -1.21 18.17
CA GLN A 25 1.91 -1.42 19.62
C GLN A 25 2.30 -2.86 19.98
N ARG A 26 2.01 -3.83 19.09
CA ARG A 26 2.42 -5.24 19.26
C ARG A 26 3.93 -5.42 19.22
N ALA A 27 4.66 -4.50 18.61
CA ALA A 27 6.13 -4.54 18.50
C ALA A 27 6.80 -4.70 19.86
N SER A 28 6.24 -4.05 20.89
CA SER A 28 6.77 -4.11 22.26
C SER A 28 6.78 -5.53 22.86
N ALA A 29 5.80 -6.37 22.48
CA ALA A 29 5.74 -7.76 22.92
C ALA A 29 6.87 -8.64 22.34
N TYR A 30 7.47 -8.19 21.25
CA TYR A 30 8.60 -8.86 20.57
C TYR A 30 9.94 -8.20 20.88
N GLY A 31 9.95 -7.14 21.70
CA GLY A 31 11.18 -6.39 22.02
C GLY A 31 11.75 -5.61 20.84
N VAL A 32 10.93 -5.26 19.85
CA VAL A 32 11.34 -4.47 18.68
C VAL A 32 10.68 -3.09 18.68
N PRO A 33 11.33 -2.04 18.10
CA PRO A 33 10.69 -0.74 17.96
C PRO A 33 9.44 -0.79 17.07
N GLY A 34 8.39 -0.08 17.49
CA GLY A 34 7.17 0.12 16.72
C GLY A 34 7.07 1.59 16.28
N HIS A 35 6.79 1.81 15.00
CA HIS A 35 6.60 3.13 14.41
C HIS A 35 5.21 3.25 13.81
N PHE A 36 4.61 4.44 13.94
CA PHE A 36 3.26 4.73 13.48
C PHE A 36 3.28 5.88 12.47
N ILE A 37 2.57 5.70 11.36
CA ILE A 37 2.32 6.71 10.36
C ILE A 37 0.81 6.92 10.32
N GLU A 38 0.34 8.02 10.91
CA GLU A 38 -1.09 8.33 11.05
C GLU A 38 -1.77 8.53 9.71
N ASP A 39 -1.10 9.17 8.77
CA ASP A 39 -1.58 9.36 7.40
C ASP A 39 -0.68 8.63 6.40
N GLY A 40 -0.99 7.35 6.17
CA GLY A 40 -0.31 6.52 5.18
C GLY A 40 -0.61 6.89 3.73
N ASN A 41 -1.50 7.87 3.50
CA ASN A 41 -1.78 8.47 2.20
C ASN A 41 -0.93 9.73 1.94
N ASP A 42 -0.14 10.17 2.91
CA ASP A 42 0.88 11.20 2.70
C ASP A 42 2.19 10.56 2.27
N LEU A 43 2.50 10.66 0.96
CA LEU A 43 3.69 10.04 0.38
C LEU A 43 4.99 10.53 1.05
N LEU A 44 5.08 11.81 1.39
CA LEU A 44 6.29 12.37 1.99
C LEU A 44 6.43 11.95 3.45
N ALA A 45 5.34 11.87 4.21
CA ALA A 45 5.35 11.35 5.57
C ALA A 45 5.81 9.88 5.60
N VAL A 46 5.31 9.06 4.66
CA VAL A 46 5.74 7.67 4.50
C VAL A 46 7.21 7.59 4.12
N TYR A 47 7.64 8.34 3.10
CA TYR A 47 9.02 8.35 2.62
C TYR A 47 10.01 8.72 3.73
N ASN A 48 9.78 9.84 4.41
CA ASN A 48 10.67 10.32 5.47
C ASN A 48 10.76 9.32 6.64
N LYS A 49 9.63 8.70 7.02
CA LYS A 49 9.64 7.68 8.06
C LYS A 49 10.42 6.43 7.64
N PHE A 50 10.28 6.02 6.38
CA PHE A 50 11.02 4.86 5.88
C PHE A 50 12.51 5.14 5.69
N GLU A 51 12.91 6.36 5.35
CA GLU A 51 14.32 6.74 5.32
C GLU A 51 14.98 6.52 6.71
N GLU A 52 14.34 7.03 7.79
CA GLU A 52 14.77 6.83 9.16
C GLU A 52 14.85 5.34 9.55
N VAL A 53 13.77 4.61 9.30
CA VAL A 53 13.63 3.19 9.70
C VAL A 53 14.60 2.29 8.94
N VAL A 54 14.75 2.50 7.64
CA VAL A 54 15.69 1.71 6.81
C VAL A 54 17.13 1.94 7.25
N GLN A 55 17.49 3.20 7.55
CA GLN A 55 18.83 3.49 8.05
C GLN A 55 19.08 2.79 9.40
N TYR A 56 18.12 2.87 10.33
CA TYR A 56 18.21 2.18 11.63
C TYR A 56 18.47 0.68 11.48
N VAL A 57 17.73 0.01 10.58
CA VAL A 57 17.91 -1.43 10.34
C VAL A 57 19.24 -1.74 9.68
N ARG A 58 19.67 -0.93 8.70
CA ARG A 58 20.96 -1.08 8.01
C ARG A 58 22.17 -0.88 8.92
N ASP A 59 22.02 -0.05 9.96
CA ASP A 59 23.05 0.16 10.99
C ASP A 59 23.19 -1.05 11.95
N GLY A 60 22.41 -2.13 11.73
CA GLY A 60 22.50 -3.36 12.51
C GLY A 60 21.70 -3.32 13.83
N ASN A 61 20.81 -2.35 14.03
CA ASN A 61 20.03 -2.21 15.27
C ASN A 61 18.84 -3.20 15.37
N GLY A 62 18.69 -4.11 14.41
CA GLY A 62 17.66 -5.13 14.41
C GLY A 62 16.37 -4.73 13.68
N PRO A 63 15.34 -5.58 13.72
CA PRO A 63 14.09 -5.34 13.01
C PRO A 63 13.23 -4.27 13.68
N VAL A 64 12.34 -3.68 12.90
CA VAL A 64 11.29 -2.76 13.36
C VAL A 64 9.93 -3.15 12.80
N LEU A 65 8.85 -2.73 13.46
CA LEU A 65 7.49 -2.80 12.94
C LEU A 65 6.98 -1.37 12.64
N VAL A 66 6.60 -1.12 11.39
CA VAL A 66 5.96 0.14 10.98
C VAL A 66 4.51 -0.14 10.64
N GLU A 67 3.58 0.66 11.14
CA GLU A 67 2.19 0.66 10.71
C GLU A 67 1.82 1.98 10.09
N ALA A 68 1.20 1.95 8.90
CA ALA A 68 0.60 3.13 8.27
C ALA A 68 -0.89 2.94 8.07
N ILE A 69 -1.66 3.97 8.42
CA ILE A 69 -3.10 3.99 8.21
C ILE A 69 -3.42 4.45 6.80
N THR A 70 -4.19 3.65 6.10
CA THR A 70 -4.72 3.94 4.77
C THR A 70 -6.14 3.41 4.65
N TYR A 71 -6.64 3.28 3.43
CA TYR A 71 -7.99 2.78 3.21
C TYR A 71 -8.14 2.02 1.90
N ARG A 72 -8.88 0.93 1.91
CA ARG A 72 -9.22 0.18 0.71
C ARG A 72 -10.53 0.71 0.11
N TRP A 73 -10.47 1.40 -1.01
CA TRP A 73 -11.66 2.01 -1.64
C TRP A 73 -12.62 0.98 -2.25
N LEU A 74 -12.08 -0.03 -2.90
CA LEU A 74 -12.87 -1.08 -3.53
C LEU A 74 -13.23 -2.19 -2.53
N GLY A 75 -14.13 -3.07 -2.91
CA GLY A 75 -14.40 -4.30 -2.17
C GLY A 75 -13.16 -5.19 -2.09
N HIS A 76 -13.22 -6.22 -1.26
CA HIS A 76 -12.12 -7.18 -1.11
C HIS A 76 -11.86 -7.97 -2.40
N SER A 77 -12.93 -8.25 -3.14
CA SER A 77 -12.89 -8.93 -4.44
C SER A 77 -13.86 -8.26 -5.41
N THR A 78 -13.82 -8.63 -6.68
CA THR A 78 -14.71 -8.12 -7.72
C THR A 78 -16.20 -8.37 -7.42
N SER A 79 -16.52 -9.41 -6.63
CA SER A 79 -17.88 -9.75 -6.22
C SER A 79 -18.33 -9.13 -4.90
N ASP A 80 -17.43 -8.41 -4.19
CA ASP A 80 -17.74 -7.78 -2.90
C ASP A 80 -18.45 -6.43 -3.10
N PRO A 81 -19.74 -6.32 -2.72
CA PRO A 81 -20.48 -5.07 -2.88
C PRO A 81 -20.18 -4.01 -1.82
N GLY A 82 -19.31 -4.29 -0.84
CA GLY A 82 -18.88 -3.37 0.20
C GLY A 82 -19.96 -2.92 1.20
N LYS A 83 -21.02 -3.71 1.41
CA LYS A 83 -22.18 -3.34 2.27
C LYS A 83 -21.86 -3.16 3.76
N TYR A 84 -20.66 -3.53 4.20
CA TYR A 84 -20.18 -3.42 5.59
C TYR A 84 -19.62 -2.04 5.95
N ARG A 85 -19.63 -1.10 5.02
CA ARG A 85 -19.17 0.29 5.18
C ARG A 85 -20.08 1.25 4.44
N THR A 86 -20.10 2.52 4.84
CA THR A 86 -20.94 3.52 4.21
C THR A 86 -20.26 4.14 2.99
N LYS A 87 -21.07 4.72 2.10
CA LYS A 87 -20.55 5.47 0.96
C LYS A 87 -19.80 6.71 1.42
N GLU A 88 -20.31 7.39 2.42
CA GLU A 88 -19.74 8.60 3.01
C GLU A 88 -18.33 8.33 3.55
N GLU A 89 -18.12 7.20 4.24
CA GLU A 89 -16.82 6.77 4.73
C GLU A 89 -15.82 6.61 3.57
N VAL A 90 -16.23 5.93 2.51
CA VAL A 90 -15.39 5.74 1.30
C VAL A 90 -15.07 7.08 0.63
N ASP A 91 -16.07 7.95 0.49
CA ASP A 91 -15.90 9.25 -0.18
C ASP A 91 -14.98 10.18 0.62
N GLU A 92 -15.02 10.14 1.96
CA GLU A 92 -14.07 10.90 2.79
C GLU A 92 -12.62 10.40 2.61
N TRP A 93 -12.41 9.10 2.50
CA TRP A 93 -11.08 8.55 2.23
C TRP A 93 -10.58 8.83 0.82
N LYS A 94 -11.46 8.89 -0.18
CA LYS A 94 -11.09 9.29 -1.55
C LYS A 94 -10.57 10.72 -1.65
N LYS A 95 -11.02 11.62 -0.78
CA LYS A 95 -10.48 12.99 -0.71
C LYS A 95 -9.00 13.02 -0.29
N LYS A 96 -8.51 11.93 0.30
CA LYS A 96 -7.12 11.75 0.72
C LYS A 96 -6.34 10.87 -0.26
N ASP A 97 -6.70 10.86 -1.54
CA ASP A 97 -5.98 10.13 -2.57
C ASP A 97 -4.50 10.55 -2.58
N PRO A 98 -3.56 9.61 -2.33
CA PRO A 98 -2.14 9.93 -2.28
C PRO A 98 -1.60 10.46 -3.61
N ILE A 99 -2.15 10.00 -4.74
CA ILE A 99 -1.71 10.42 -6.09
C ILE A 99 -2.12 11.88 -6.31
N GLU A 100 -3.39 12.22 -6.12
CA GLU A 100 -3.88 13.59 -6.31
C GLU A 100 -3.22 14.59 -5.34
N ARG A 101 -3.01 14.19 -4.09
CA ARG A 101 -2.30 15.02 -3.11
C ARG A 101 -0.86 15.28 -3.53
N PHE A 102 -0.16 14.27 -3.98
CA PHE A 102 1.24 14.40 -4.39
C PHE A 102 1.39 15.21 -5.69
N LYS A 103 0.48 15.04 -6.65
CA LYS A 103 0.42 15.91 -7.85
C LYS A 103 0.28 17.39 -7.45
N GLY A 104 -0.67 17.68 -6.54
CA GLY A 104 -0.85 19.03 -6.02
C GLY A 104 0.44 19.58 -5.41
N TYR A 105 1.08 18.81 -4.55
CA TYR A 105 2.35 19.16 -3.92
C TYR A 105 3.45 19.49 -4.95
N LEU A 106 3.60 18.67 -5.98
CA LEU A 106 4.63 18.86 -7.03
C LEU A 106 4.41 20.17 -7.80
N ILE A 107 3.16 20.49 -8.14
CA ILE A 107 2.79 21.71 -8.86
C ILE A 107 2.97 22.94 -7.97
N GLU A 108 2.44 22.94 -6.76
CA GLU A 108 2.49 24.07 -5.81
C GLU A 108 3.93 24.44 -5.45
N ASN A 109 4.79 23.44 -5.31
CA ASN A 109 6.21 23.64 -5.00
C ASN A 109 7.08 23.83 -6.28
N LYS A 110 6.48 23.88 -7.47
CA LYS A 110 7.18 24.08 -8.75
C LYS A 110 8.25 23.00 -9.02
N ILE A 111 8.04 21.79 -8.55
CA ILE A 111 8.93 20.64 -8.77
C ILE A 111 8.63 20.01 -10.12
N ALA A 112 7.35 19.98 -10.52
CA ALA A 112 6.93 19.49 -11.82
C ALA A 112 5.81 20.37 -12.39
N THR A 113 5.69 20.40 -13.71
CA THR A 113 4.59 21.01 -14.44
C THR A 113 3.45 20.02 -14.65
N ALA A 114 2.24 20.51 -14.92
CA ALA A 114 1.10 19.65 -15.26
C ALA A 114 1.40 18.71 -16.43
N SER A 115 2.09 19.21 -17.48
CA SER A 115 2.45 18.41 -18.65
C SER A 115 3.43 17.27 -18.32
N GLU A 116 4.38 17.49 -17.41
CA GLU A 116 5.29 16.44 -16.96
C GLU A 116 4.54 15.37 -16.16
N ILE A 117 3.58 15.76 -15.33
CA ILE A 117 2.74 14.83 -14.59
C ILE A 117 1.87 14.00 -15.54
N GLU A 118 1.21 14.62 -16.51
CA GLU A 118 0.43 13.92 -17.54
C GLU A 118 1.29 12.91 -18.32
N ALA A 119 2.53 13.27 -18.63
CA ALA A 119 3.45 12.35 -19.31
C ALA A 119 3.78 11.11 -18.45
N VAL A 120 3.97 11.28 -17.14
CA VAL A 120 4.20 10.17 -16.22
C VAL A 120 2.95 9.29 -16.08
N GLU A 121 1.76 9.89 -15.99
CA GLU A 121 0.48 9.15 -15.94
C GLU A 121 0.30 8.33 -17.20
N LYS A 122 0.47 8.94 -18.37
CA LYS A 122 0.35 8.24 -19.65
C LYS A 122 1.35 7.09 -19.75
N ALA A 123 2.61 7.29 -19.37
CA ALA A 123 3.60 6.23 -19.38
C ALA A 123 3.24 5.07 -18.44
N SER A 124 2.62 5.37 -17.29
CA SER A 124 2.15 4.36 -16.34
C SER A 124 0.97 3.56 -16.89
N GLU A 125 -0.01 4.23 -17.53
CA GLU A 125 -1.12 3.57 -18.21
C GLU A 125 -0.64 2.66 -19.33
N ASP A 126 0.25 3.15 -20.19
CA ASP A 126 0.82 2.39 -21.29
C ASP A 126 1.57 1.14 -20.79
N ALA A 127 2.31 1.25 -19.68
CA ALA A 127 3.00 0.11 -19.08
C ALA A 127 2.02 -0.96 -18.56
N VAL A 128 0.89 -0.55 -17.98
CA VAL A 128 -0.17 -1.48 -17.56
C VAL A 128 -0.80 -2.16 -18.77
N GLU A 129 -1.16 -1.42 -19.82
CA GLU A 129 -1.70 -2.00 -21.05
C GLU A 129 -0.74 -3.01 -21.71
N GLU A 130 0.54 -2.69 -21.77
CA GLU A 130 1.55 -3.60 -22.30
C GLU A 130 1.69 -4.88 -21.43
N SER A 131 1.58 -4.75 -20.10
CA SER A 131 1.60 -5.92 -19.22
C SER A 131 0.41 -6.86 -19.45
N VAL A 132 -0.78 -6.30 -19.73
CA VAL A 132 -1.98 -7.08 -20.08
C VAL A 132 -1.78 -7.77 -21.43
N LYS A 133 -1.27 -7.06 -22.43
CA LYS A 133 -0.98 -7.67 -23.75
C LYS A 133 0.04 -8.80 -23.63
N PHE A 134 1.10 -8.58 -22.84
CA PHE A 134 2.09 -9.62 -22.56
C PHE A 134 1.45 -10.86 -21.93
N ALA A 135 0.62 -10.69 -20.90
CA ALA A 135 -0.05 -11.81 -20.24
C ALA A 135 -0.96 -12.59 -21.20
N LEU A 136 -1.77 -11.89 -22.01
CA LEU A 136 -2.70 -12.50 -22.98
C LEU A 136 -1.98 -13.20 -24.13
N SER A 137 -0.78 -12.78 -24.50
CA SER A 137 0.02 -13.38 -25.59
C SER A 137 0.96 -14.46 -25.10
N SER A 138 1.15 -14.60 -23.79
CA SER A 138 2.03 -15.62 -23.20
C SER A 138 1.43 -17.01 -23.35
N PRO A 139 2.26 -18.05 -23.57
CA PRO A 139 1.77 -19.41 -23.64
C PRO A 139 1.22 -19.86 -22.28
N GLU A 140 0.23 -20.75 -22.33
CA GLU A 140 -0.26 -21.41 -21.12
C GLU A 140 0.86 -22.29 -20.49
N PRO A 141 0.92 -22.41 -19.15
CA PRO A 141 1.86 -23.30 -18.49
C PRO A 141 1.65 -24.75 -18.94
N THR A 142 2.74 -25.53 -19.02
CA THR A 142 2.65 -26.95 -19.29
C THR A 142 2.24 -27.73 -18.04
N LEU A 143 1.74 -28.96 -18.19
CA LEU A 143 1.42 -29.80 -17.02
C LEU A 143 2.66 -30.14 -16.20
N GLU A 144 3.81 -30.27 -16.87
CA GLU A 144 5.10 -30.57 -16.25
C GLU A 144 5.54 -29.45 -15.32
N SER A 145 5.30 -28.18 -15.68
CA SER A 145 5.66 -27.02 -14.87
C SER A 145 4.99 -27.00 -13.48
N ALA A 146 3.91 -27.76 -13.28
CA ALA A 146 3.27 -27.90 -11.98
C ALA A 146 4.13 -28.66 -10.95
N PHE A 147 5.16 -29.34 -11.39
CA PHE A 147 6.09 -30.14 -10.56
C PHE A 147 7.49 -29.54 -10.47
N GLU A 148 7.73 -28.42 -11.15
CA GLU A 148 9.00 -27.71 -11.13
C GLU A 148 9.03 -26.72 -9.95
N ASP A 149 10.22 -26.43 -9.41
CA ASP A 149 10.48 -25.43 -8.38
C ASP A 149 9.62 -25.55 -7.08
N ILE A 150 9.12 -26.77 -6.78
CA ILE A 150 8.33 -26.98 -5.55
C ILE A 150 9.21 -27.03 -4.31
N PHE A 151 10.44 -27.49 -4.44
CA PHE A 151 11.43 -27.59 -3.37
C PHE A 151 12.73 -26.88 -3.79
N ALA A 152 13.43 -26.33 -2.81
CA ALA A 152 14.78 -25.84 -3.02
C ALA A 152 15.73 -27.02 -3.22
N ASP A 153 16.68 -26.89 -4.14
CA ASP A 153 17.78 -27.85 -4.37
C ASP A 153 18.78 -27.84 -3.21
#